data_1394ae918f976592d020483d0c1043ab
#
_entry.id   1394ae918f976592d020483d0c1043ab
#
_cell.length_a   1.000
_cell.length_b   1.000
_cell.length_c   1.000
_cell.angle_alpha   90.00
_cell.angle_beta   90.00
_cell.angle_gamma   90.00
#
_symmetry.space_group_name_H-M   'P 1'
#
loop_
_entity.id
_entity.type
_entity.pdbx_description
1 polymer ?
#
loop_
_entity_poly.entity_id
_entity_poly.type
_entity_poly.pdbx_seq_one_letter_code
_entity_poly.pdbx_strand_id
1 'polypeptide(L)'
;MSHERRTERPDPPAAWLPSTPVAPKRVLTPQADDFPRWYQDVINRAELAENGPVRGTMVIRPYAYAIWEHMQAEVDARLKATGAENAYFPLFIPEEYLTREAEHVEGFSPELAVVTHAGGNELEHPVVVRPTSETVIGEFMSKWIQSHRDLPMLLNQWSNVVRWEKRPRIFLRTSEFLWQEGHTAHASEEEANRYAVRILHEVYAD
;
A
#
# COMPACT_ATOMS: atom_id res chain seq x y z
N MET A 1 -4.30 -64.44 5.08
CA MET A 1 -5.19 -63.53 4.31
C MET A 1 -6.25 -63.03 5.30
N SER A 2 -5.99 -61.85 5.87
CA SER A 2 -6.87 -61.23 6.88
C SER A 2 -7.53 -60.01 6.24
N HIS A 3 -8.84 -60.10 6.07
CA HIS A 3 -9.65 -58.99 5.60
C HIS A 3 -9.88 -58.00 6.75
N GLU A 4 -9.23 -56.84 6.70
CA GLU A 4 -9.58 -55.69 7.53
C GLU A 4 -10.93 -55.10 7.02
N ARG A 5 -11.93 -55.19 7.87
CA ARG A 5 -13.21 -54.49 7.66
C ARG A 5 -13.00 -53.01 8.00
N ARG A 6 -13.11 -52.15 7.01
CA ARG A 6 -13.25 -50.70 7.16
C ARG A 6 -14.57 -50.43 7.87
N THR A 7 -14.55 -49.97 9.07
CA THR A 7 -15.72 -49.46 9.80
C THR A 7 -16.05 -48.07 9.22
N GLU A 8 -17.09 -47.99 8.43
CA GLU A 8 -17.68 -46.70 8.00
C GLU A 8 -18.22 -45.99 9.24
N ARG A 9 -17.78 -44.76 9.48
CA ARG A 9 -18.36 -43.89 10.51
C ARG A 9 -19.76 -43.45 10.01
N PRO A 10 -20.81 -43.60 10.85
CA PRO A 10 -22.16 -43.12 10.47
C PRO A 10 -22.13 -41.59 10.31
N ASP A 11 -22.79 -41.08 9.27
CA ASP A 11 -22.99 -39.66 9.04
C ASP A 11 -23.70 -39.03 10.24
N PRO A 12 -23.31 -37.82 10.66
CA PRO A 12 -23.98 -37.12 11.73
C PRO A 12 -25.42 -36.80 11.36
N PRO A 13 -26.36 -36.92 12.30
CA PRO A 13 -27.80 -36.70 12.00
C PRO A 13 -28.01 -35.26 11.53
N ALA A 14 -28.80 -35.08 10.47
CA ALA A 14 -29.13 -33.83 9.79
C ALA A 14 -29.77 -32.73 10.67
N ALA A 15 -29.99 -33.00 11.95
CA ALA A 15 -30.63 -32.10 12.90
C ALA A 15 -29.67 -31.07 13.57
N TRP A 16 -28.37 -31.07 13.21
CA TRP A 16 -27.36 -30.20 13.87
C TRP A 16 -26.92 -29.02 13.04
N LEU A 17 -27.52 -28.73 11.92
CA LEU A 17 -27.31 -27.48 11.23
C LEU A 17 -28.24 -26.41 11.85
N PRO A 18 -27.74 -25.49 12.67
CA PRO A 18 -28.56 -24.35 13.07
C PRO A 18 -29.00 -23.66 11.78
N SER A 19 -30.31 -23.52 11.61
CA SER A 19 -30.88 -22.67 10.54
C SER A 19 -30.37 -21.27 10.79
N THR A 20 -29.30 -20.91 10.09
CA THR A 20 -28.76 -19.53 10.11
C THR A 20 -29.91 -18.64 9.65
N PRO A 21 -30.39 -17.68 10.48
CA PRO A 21 -31.38 -16.74 10.04
C PRO A 21 -30.82 -16.06 8.80
N VAL A 22 -31.46 -16.19 7.65
CA VAL A 22 -31.13 -15.41 6.46
C VAL A 22 -31.37 -13.96 6.86
N ALA A 23 -30.28 -13.25 7.15
CA ALA A 23 -30.33 -11.83 7.43
C ALA A 23 -31.09 -11.15 6.28
N PRO A 24 -32.05 -10.24 6.59
CA PRO A 24 -32.81 -9.58 5.55
C PRO A 24 -31.85 -8.97 4.55
N LYS A 25 -32.08 -9.23 3.23
CA LYS A 25 -31.33 -8.58 2.16
C LYS A 25 -31.44 -7.06 2.33
N ARG A 26 -30.49 -6.46 3.00
CA ARG A 26 -30.40 -4.99 3.04
C ARG A 26 -30.09 -4.54 1.63
N VAL A 27 -30.98 -3.83 1.01
CA VAL A 27 -30.79 -3.21 -0.30
C VAL A 27 -29.70 -2.14 -0.15
N LEU A 28 -28.74 -2.10 -1.10
CA LEU A 28 -27.75 -0.99 -1.12
C LEU A 28 -28.48 0.33 -1.25
N THR A 29 -27.98 1.36 -0.61
CA THR A 29 -28.41 2.73 -0.90
C THR A 29 -28.16 2.99 -2.38
N PRO A 30 -29.14 3.50 -3.17
CA PRO A 30 -28.90 3.81 -4.56
C PRO A 30 -27.77 4.85 -4.70
N GLN A 31 -26.85 4.64 -5.63
CA GLN A 31 -25.70 5.50 -5.85
C GLN A 31 -26.12 6.95 -6.19
N ALA A 32 -27.22 7.13 -6.93
CA ALA A 32 -27.73 8.43 -7.32
C ALA A 32 -28.38 9.20 -6.17
N ASP A 33 -28.88 8.50 -5.13
CA ASP A 33 -29.56 9.14 -4.01
C ASP A 33 -28.57 9.63 -2.94
N ASP A 34 -27.58 8.78 -2.61
CA ASP A 34 -26.54 9.11 -1.62
C ASP A 34 -25.27 8.33 -1.93
N PHE A 35 -24.38 8.93 -2.74
CA PHE A 35 -23.12 8.32 -3.13
C PHE A 35 -22.20 7.97 -1.95
N PRO A 36 -21.99 8.85 -0.94
CA PRO A 36 -21.18 8.52 0.22
C PRO A 36 -21.70 7.31 0.98
N ARG A 37 -23.00 7.18 1.15
CA ARG A 37 -23.60 6.04 1.83
C ARG A 37 -23.53 4.77 1.00
N TRP A 38 -23.83 4.86 -0.28
CA TRP A 38 -23.65 3.75 -1.21
C TRP A 38 -22.23 3.19 -1.15
N TYR A 39 -21.23 4.07 -1.15
CA TYR A 39 -19.82 3.69 -1.07
C TYR A 39 -19.52 2.89 0.21
N GLN A 40 -20.00 3.35 1.37
CA GLN A 40 -19.85 2.65 2.65
C GLN A 40 -20.61 1.31 2.65
N ASP A 41 -21.83 1.28 2.10
CA ASP A 41 -22.63 0.06 1.99
C ASP A 41 -21.91 -0.99 1.14
N VAL A 42 -21.28 -0.62 0.03
CA VAL A 42 -20.51 -1.52 -0.83
C VAL A 42 -19.32 -2.10 -0.07
N ILE A 43 -18.50 -1.27 0.57
CA ILE A 43 -17.33 -1.73 1.33
C ILE A 43 -17.75 -2.74 2.41
N ASN A 44 -18.77 -2.40 3.19
CA ASN A 44 -19.24 -3.24 4.29
C ASN A 44 -19.84 -4.56 3.82
N ARG A 45 -20.61 -4.54 2.74
CA ARG A 45 -21.31 -5.74 2.25
C ARG A 45 -20.45 -6.68 1.44
N ALA A 46 -19.53 -6.13 0.68
CA ALA A 46 -18.53 -6.92 -0.01
C ALA A 46 -17.39 -7.35 0.92
N GLU A 47 -17.49 -6.95 2.20
CA GLU A 47 -16.51 -7.29 3.22
C GLU A 47 -15.07 -6.91 2.79
N LEU A 48 -14.91 -5.71 2.21
CA LEU A 48 -13.64 -5.28 1.62
C LEU A 48 -12.64 -4.81 2.66
N ALA A 49 -13.10 -4.00 3.62
CA ALA A 49 -12.24 -3.44 4.65
C ALA A 49 -13.02 -3.05 5.91
N GLU A 50 -12.29 -2.91 7.01
CA GLU A 50 -12.77 -2.46 8.31
C GLU A 50 -11.82 -1.39 8.87
N ASN A 51 -12.32 -0.55 9.78
CA ASN A 51 -11.46 0.36 10.50
C ASN A 51 -10.46 -0.40 11.35
N GLY A 52 -9.20 -0.01 11.30
CA GLY A 52 -8.16 -0.55 12.14
C GLY A 52 -8.28 -0.05 13.60
N PRO A 53 -7.48 -0.64 14.51
CA PRO A 53 -7.52 -0.28 15.95
C PRO A 53 -6.96 1.12 16.22
N VAL A 54 -6.12 1.65 15.35
CA VAL A 54 -5.62 3.03 15.42
C VAL A 54 -6.43 3.88 14.46
N ARG A 55 -6.86 5.07 14.92
CA ARG A 55 -7.64 5.98 14.08
C ARG A 55 -6.93 6.29 12.77
N GLY A 56 -7.63 6.10 11.67
CA GLY A 56 -7.11 6.36 10.33
C GLY A 56 -6.43 5.15 9.69
N THR A 57 -6.23 4.05 10.41
CA THR A 57 -5.78 2.79 9.83
C THR A 57 -6.98 1.96 9.36
N MET A 58 -6.75 1.03 8.44
CA MET A 58 -7.75 0.09 7.99
C MET A 58 -7.18 -1.33 7.91
N VAL A 59 -8.05 -2.30 8.14
CA VAL A 59 -7.78 -3.70 7.82
C VAL A 59 -8.36 -3.98 6.44
N ILE A 60 -7.51 -4.30 5.49
CA ILE A 60 -7.93 -4.74 4.15
C ILE A 60 -8.24 -6.24 4.25
N ARG A 61 -9.48 -6.62 3.99
CA ARG A 61 -9.91 -8.02 4.11
C ARG A 61 -9.46 -8.84 2.89
N PRO A 62 -9.42 -10.17 3.00
CA PRO A 62 -8.83 -11.03 1.97
C PRO A 62 -9.34 -10.77 0.55
N TYR A 63 -10.64 -10.51 0.36
CA TYR A 63 -11.20 -10.25 -0.96
C TYR A 63 -10.65 -8.96 -1.58
N ALA A 64 -10.61 -7.87 -0.82
CA ALA A 64 -10.02 -6.61 -1.30
C ALA A 64 -8.50 -6.72 -1.46
N TYR A 65 -7.84 -7.48 -0.57
CA TYR A 65 -6.40 -7.68 -0.68
C TYR A 65 -6.02 -8.48 -1.93
N ALA A 66 -6.84 -9.48 -2.31
CA ALA A 66 -6.65 -10.19 -3.57
C ALA A 66 -6.78 -9.27 -4.81
N ILE A 67 -7.67 -8.28 -4.76
CA ILE A 67 -7.75 -7.24 -5.81
C ILE A 67 -6.44 -6.44 -5.87
N TRP A 68 -5.90 -6.06 -4.70
CA TRP A 68 -4.61 -5.38 -4.61
C TRP A 68 -3.48 -6.22 -5.19
N GLU A 69 -3.41 -7.51 -4.85
CA GLU A 69 -2.37 -8.41 -5.36
C GLU A 69 -2.40 -8.53 -6.89
N HIS A 70 -3.61 -8.59 -7.49
CA HIS A 70 -3.76 -8.60 -8.94
C HIS A 70 -3.30 -7.27 -9.57
N MET A 71 -3.69 -6.15 -9.00
CA MET A 71 -3.25 -4.83 -9.47
C MET A 71 -1.72 -4.69 -9.35
N GLN A 72 -1.16 -5.11 -8.22
CA GLN A 72 0.27 -5.08 -7.98
C GLN A 72 1.02 -5.93 -9.00
N ALA A 73 0.59 -7.16 -9.23
CA ALA A 73 1.24 -8.08 -10.16
C ALA A 73 1.25 -7.54 -11.60
N GLU A 74 0.13 -6.97 -12.05
CA GLU A 74 0.00 -6.40 -13.40
C GLU A 74 0.89 -5.16 -13.57
N VAL A 75 0.81 -4.22 -12.65
CA VAL A 75 1.62 -2.99 -12.68
C VAL A 75 3.11 -3.31 -12.53
N ASP A 76 3.48 -4.24 -11.65
CA ASP A 76 4.87 -4.66 -11.45
C ASP A 76 5.48 -5.25 -12.73
N ALA A 77 4.72 -6.10 -13.43
CA ALA A 77 5.15 -6.68 -14.69
C ALA A 77 5.40 -5.61 -15.76
N ARG A 78 4.51 -4.62 -15.86
CA ARG A 78 4.64 -3.50 -16.80
C ARG A 78 5.81 -2.58 -16.46
N LEU A 79 6.00 -2.26 -15.17
CA LEU A 79 7.15 -1.47 -14.71
C LEU A 79 8.47 -2.16 -15.04
N LYS A 80 8.58 -3.45 -14.76
CA LYS A 80 9.78 -4.25 -15.12
C LYS A 80 10.04 -4.29 -16.62
N ALA A 81 9.00 -4.31 -17.44
CA ALA A 81 9.11 -4.24 -18.89
C ALA A 81 9.69 -2.88 -19.37
N THR A 82 9.62 -1.82 -18.58
CA THR A 82 10.29 -0.55 -18.87
C THR A 82 11.76 -0.53 -18.47
N GLY A 83 12.24 -1.55 -17.76
CA GLY A 83 13.60 -1.64 -17.22
C GLY A 83 13.70 -1.27 -15.74
N ALA A 84 12.60 -0.99 -15.06
CA ALA A 84 12.61 -0.70 -13.64
C ALA A 84 12.92 -1.95 -12.80
N GLU A 85 13.70 -1.78 -11.73
CA GLU A 85 14.08 -2.83 -10.80
C GLU A 85 13.49 -2.56 -9.43
N ASN A 86 12.94 -3.61 -8.79
CA ASN A 86 12.40 -3.48 -7.45
C ASN A 86 13.53 -3.40 -6.42
N ALA A 87 13.43 -2.41 -5.53
CA ALA A 87 14.29 -2.25 -4.37
C ALA A 87 13.44 -2.10 -3.11
N TYR A 88 14.06 -2.22 -1.93
CA TYR A 88 13.41 -2.00 -0.65
C TYR A 88 14.24 -1.06 0.21
N PHE A 89 13.59 -0.02 0.71
CA PHE A 89 14.20 0.98 1.60
C PHE A 89 13.51 0.94 2.98
N PRO A 90 14.23 1.33 4.04
CA PRO A 90 13.74 1.21 5.42
C PRO A 90 12.43 1.95 5.70
N LEU A 91 11.62 1.39 6.59
CA LEU A 91 10.41 2.02 7.11
C LEU A 91 10.70 3.27 7.93
N PHE A 92 11.76 3.22 8.77
CA PHE A 92 12.16 4.33 9.61
C PHE A 92 13.23 5.15 8.92
N ILE A 93 13.01 6.45 8.88
CA ILE A 93 13.97 7.42 8.34
C ILE A 93 14.30 8.49 9.39
N PRO A 94 15.51 9.04 9.42
CA PRO A 94 15.85 10.14 10.32
C PRO A 94 14.93 11.34 10.08
N GLU A 95 14.42 11.97 11.15
CA GLU A 95 13.55 13.13 11.04
C GLU A 95 14.20 14.28 10.25
N GLU A 96 15.50 14.44 10.38
CA GLU A 96 16.29 15.46 9.67
C GLU A 96 16.23 15.34 8.13
N TYR A 97 15.98 14.14 7.60
CA TYR A 97 15.82 13.94 6.15
C TYR A 97 14.59 14.65 5.61
N LEU A 98 13.51 14.64 6.39
CA LEU A 98 12.26 15.29 5.99
C LEU A 98 12.30 16.81 6.14
N THR A 99 13.14 17.32 7.02
CA THR A 99 13.40 18.77 7.10
C THR A 99 14.04 19.27 5.82
N ARG A 100 14.95 18.50 5.22
CA ARG A 100 15.54 18.81 3.92
C ARG A 100 14.51 18.75 2.79
N GLU A 101 13.59 17.79 2.81
CA GLU A 101 12.50 17.71 1.82
C GLU A 101 11.57 18.92 1.88
N ALA A 102 11.19 19.36 3.07
CA ALA A 102 10.35 20.52 3.25
C ALA A 102 10.97 21.82 2.70
N GLU A 103 12.29 21.91 2.63
CA GLU A 103 13.02 23.04 2.02
C GLU A 103 12.97 23.01 0.48
N HIS A 104 12.76 21.82 -0.12
CA HIS A 104 12.80 21.63 -1.57
C HIS A 104 11.43 21.49 -2.22
N VAL A 105 10.40 21.15 -1.47
CA VAL A 105 9.03 20.92 -1.98
C VAL A 105 8.07 21.90 -1.36
N GLU A 106 7.73 22.95 -2.10
CA GLU A 106 6.75 23.95 -1.67
C GLU A 106 5.38 23.30 -1.40
N GLY A 107 4.88 23.43 -0.17
CA GLY A 107 3.61 22.86 0.25
C GLY A 107 3.62 21.41 0.76
N PHE A 108 4.78 20.73 0.80
CA PHE A 108 4.90 19.43 1.42
C PHE A 108 5.03 19.57 2.95
N SER A 109 3.94 19.41 3.66
CA SER A 109 3.93 19.34 5.13
C SER A 109 3.09 18.14 5.55
N PRO A 110 3.59 16.91 5.38
CA PRO A 110 2.86 15.73 5.84
C PRO A 110 2.78 15.78 7.36
N GLU A 111 1.63 15.44 7.90
CA GLU A 111 1.54 15.16 9.34
C GLU A 111 2.30 13.85 9.59
N LEU A 112 3.42 13.96 10.30
CA LEU A 112 4.37 12.87 10.49
C LEU A 112 3.97 11.98 11.67
N ALA A 113 4.25 10.69 11.54
CA ALA A 113 4.29 9.76 12.67
C ALA A 113 5.74 9.67 13.17
N VAL A 114 6.04 10.40 14.25
CA VAL A 114 7.39 10.48 14.84
C VAL A 114 7.53 9.44 15.93
N VAL A 115 8.59 8.65 15.88
CA VAL A 115 8.96 7.67 16.91
C VAL A 115 10.08 8.27 17.77
N THR A 116 9.77 8.51 19.04
CA THR A 116 10.68 9.07 20.03
C THR A 116 11.23 8.04 20.99
N HIS A 117 10.62 6.84 21.05
CA HIS A 117 11.03 5.76 21.95
C HIS A 117 11.11 4.43 21.18
N ALA A 118 12.18 3.69 21.40
CA ALA A 118 12.33 2.32 20.91
C ALA A 118 13.21 1.50 21.86
N GLY A 119 12.98 0.17 21.90
CA GLY A 119 13.73 -0.72 22.78
C GLY A 119 13.59 -0.42 24.28
N GLY A 120 12.51 0.26 24.67
CA GLY A 120 12.26 0.66 26.07
C GLY A 120 12.93 1.98 26.51
N ASN A 121 13.63 2.66 25.59
CA ASN A 121 14.32 3.93 25.88
C ASN A 121 13.90 5.04 24.93
N GLU A 122 14.10 6.27 25.35
CA GLU A 122 14.02 7.44 24.46
C GLU A 122 15.15 7.40 23.46
N LEU A 123 14.84 7.73 22.20
CA LEU A 123 15.84 7.82 21.13
C LEU A 123 16.58 9.15 21.23
N GLU A 124 17.89 9.12 21.11
CA GLU A 124 18.72 10.33 21.03
C GLU A 124 18.32 11.20 19.82
N HIS A 125 18.00 10.55 18.71
CA HIS A 125 17.50 11.20 17.50
C HIS A 125 16.18 10.54 17.12
N PRO A 126 15.06 11.29 17.10
CA PRO A 126 13.78 10.79 16.65
C PRO A 126 13.84 10.28 15.22
N VAL A 127 13.03 9.25 14.93
CA VAL A 127 12.86 8.74 13.59
C VAL A 127 11.40 8.85 13.17
N VAL A 128 11.16 8.89 11.88
CA VAL A 128 9.83 9.04 11.30
C VAL A 128 9.45 7.76 10.57
N VAL A 129 8.20 7.36 10.75
CA VAL A 129 7.63 6.35 9.85
C VAL A 129 7.45 6.99 8.48
N ARG A 130 8.07 6.45 7.45
CA ARG A 130 8.18 7.07 6.12
C ARG A 130 6.83 7.57 5.58
N PRO A 131 6.68 8.86 5.28
CA PRO A 131 5.53 9.38 4.54
C PRO A 131 5.74 9.30 3.02
N THR A 132 6.99 9.15 2.62
CA THR A 132 7.54 9.02 1.27
C THR A 132 9.01 8.62 1.41
N SER A 133 9.67 8.19 0.34
CA SER A 133 11.04 7.67 0.41
C SER A 133 12.05 8.44 -0.43
N GLU A 134 11.69 9.58 -1.03
CA GLU A 134 12.57 10.34 -1.95
C GLU A 134 13.94 10.61 -1.37
N THR A 135 14.02 11.13 -0.12
CA THR A 135 15.29 11.53 0.48
C THR A 135 16.22 10.36 0.71
N VAL A 136 15.66 9.25 1.24
CA VAL A 136 16.45 8.03 1.47
C VAL A 136 16.88 7.41 0.14
N ILE A 137 15.96 7.28 -0.81
CA ILE A 137 16.27 6.70 -2.12
C ILE A 137 17.29 7.57 -2.85
N GLY A 138 17.10 8.88 -2.87
CA GLY A 138 18.04 9.82 -3.51
C GLY A 138 19.45 9.76 -2.92
N GLU A 139 19.56 9.64 -1.59
CA GLU A 139 20.87 9.46 -0.94
C GLU A 139 21.57 8.18 -1.39
N PHE A 140 20.84 7.07 -1.45
CA PHE A 140 21.45 5.81 -1.89
C PHE A 140 21.74 5.78 -3.39
N MET A 141 20.85 6.33 -4.23
CA MET A 141 21.11 6.49 -5.66
C MET A 141 22.39 7.32 -5.89
N SER A 142 22.60 8.40 -5.14
CA SER A 142 23.81 9.20 -5.26
C SER A 142 25.10 8.47 -4.89
N LYS A 143 25.01 7.47 -4.01
CA LYS A 143 26.13 6.58 -3.66
C LYS A 143 26.37 5.50 -4.71
N TRP A 144 25.31 5.00 -5.34
CA TRP A 144 25.38 3.91 -6.32
C TRP A 144 25.77 4.39 -7.71
N ILE A 145 25.37 5.60 -8.10
CA ILE A 145 25.74 6.20 -9.38
C ILE A 145 27.17 6.77 -9.27
N GLN A 146 28.14 6.04 -9.85
CA GLN A 146 29.55 6.41 -9.86
C GLN A 146 29.99 7.05 -11.18
N SER A 147 29.21 6.82 -12.25
CA SER A 147 29.49 7.34 -13.58
C SER A 147 28.22 7.45 -14.42
N HIS A 148 28.31 8.15 -15.57
CA HIS A 148 27.23 8.24 -16.53
C HIS A 148 26.79 6.88 -17.10
N ARG A 149 27.61 5.83 -16.94
CA ARG A 149 27.28 4.47 -17.39
C ARG A 149 26.29 3.76 -16.48
N ASP A 150 26.09 4.30 -15.27
CA ASP A 150 25.13 3.78 -14.29
C ASP A 150 23.74 4.39 -14.50
N LEU A 151 23.60 5.25 -15.51
CA LEU A 151 22.35 5.90 -15.90
C LEU A 151 21.76 5.28 -17.18
N PRO A 152 20.42 5.25 -17.32
CA PRO A 152 19.47 5.62 -16.27
C PRO A 152 19.41 4.58 -15.15
N MET A 153 19.26 5.03 -13.90
CA MET A 153 18.94 4.15 -12.78
C MET A 153 17.43 4.23 -12.54
N LEU A 154 16.73 3.11 -12.63
CA LEU A 154 15.28 3.03 -12.61
C LEU A 154 14.85 2.11 -11.47
N LEU A 155 14.46 2.68 -10.35
CA LEU A 155 14.07 1.94 -9.15
C LEU A 155 12.55 2.02 -8.93
N ASN A 156 12.01 0.93 -8.41
CA ASN A 156 10.63 0.82 -7.97
C ASN A 156 10.57 0.25 -6.56
N GLN A 157 9.68 0.75 -5.74
CA GLN A 157 9.41 0.18 -4.42
C GLN A 157 7.91 -0.03 -4.23
N TRP A 158 7.54 -1.23 -3.82
CA TRP A 158 6.23 -1.54 -3.25
C TRP A 158 6.32 -1.46 -1.74
N SER A 159 5.54 -0.59 -1.13
CA SER A 159 5.62 -0.37 0.30
C SER A 159 4.33 0.20 0.88
N ASN A 160 4.28 0.29 2.20
CA ASN A 160 3.35 1.15 2.91
C ASN A 160 4.00 2.50 3.21
N VAL A 161 3.18 3.52 3.36
CA VAL A 161 3.58 4.84 3.87
C VAL A 161 2.57 5.33 4.90
N VAL A 162 3.01 6.23 5.77
CA VAL A 162 2.17 6.81 6.82
C VAL A 162 2.14 8.33 6.69
N ARG A 163 0.93 8.85 6.47
CA ARG A 163 0.62 10.29 6.48
C ARG A 163 -0.52 10.50 7.45
N TRP A 164 -0.27 11.10 8.61
CA TRP A 164 -1.26 11.18 9.69
C TRP A 164 -2.45 12.01 9.26
N GLU A 165 -3.58 11.31 9.00
CA GLU A 165 -4.77 11.93 8.42
C GLU A 165 -5.78 12.35 9.48
N LYS A 166 -6.22 13.62 9.45
CA LYS A 166 -7.21 14.15 10.39
C LYS A 166 -8.64 13.69 10.11
N ARG A 167 -8.97 13.42 8.84
CA ARG A 167 -10.31 13.05 8.38
C ARG A 167 -10.27 11.77 7.55
N PRO A 168 -9.94 10.62 8.17
CA PRO A 168 -9.74 9.38 7.45
C PRO A 168 -11.05 8.88 6.81
N ARG A 169 -10.91 8.21 5.66
CA ARG A 169 -11.98 7.50 4.95
C ARG A 169 -11.39 6.23 4.35
N ILE A 170 -12.00 5.10 4.63
CA ILE A 170 -11.56 3.78 4.13
C ILE A 170 -11.31 3.84 2.61
N PHE A 171 -10.18 3.34 2.17
CA PHE A 171 -9.58 3.35 0.83
C PHE A 171 -9.28 4.73 0.25
N LEU A 172 -10.06 5.75 0.52
CA LEU A 172 -9.89 7.06 -0.11
C LEU A 172 -8.84 7.91 0.58
N ARG A 173 -8.75 7.80 1.91
CA ARG A 173 -7.87 8.66 2.70
C ARG A 173 -7.60 8.03 4.06
N THR A 174 -6.56 7.23 4.17
CA THR A 174 -6.14 6.55 5.40
C THR A 174 -4.78 7.06 5.86
N SER A 175 -4.50 6.91 7.15
CA SER A 175 -3.20 7.32 7.71
C SER A 175 -2.08 6.40 7.25
N GLU A 176 -2.38 5.13 7.01
CA GLU A 176 -1.48 4.17 6.40
C GLU A 176 -2.12 3.63 5.12
N PHE A 177 -1.33 3.49 4.07
CA PHE A 177 -1.79 2.91 2.81
C PHE A 177 -0.63 2.24 2.06
N LEU A 178 -0.99 1.27 1.23
CA LEU A 178 -0.09 0.60 0.31
C LEU A 178 0.01 1.42 -0.97
N TRP A 179 1.19 1.49 -1.52
CA TRP A 179 1.43 2.17 -2.78
C TRP A 179 2.61 1.59 -3.56
N GLN A 180 2.82 2.13 -4.73
CA GLN A 180 4.00 2.00 -5.53
C GLN A 180 4.67 3.37 -5.66
N GLU A 181 5.99 3.41 -5.55
CA GLU A 181 6.79 4.60 -5.81
C GLU A 181 7.95 4.26 -6.75
N GLY A 182 8.03 4.99 -7.85
CA GLY A 182 9.13 4.90 -8.79
C GLY A 182 10.09 6.08 -8.62
N HIS A 183 11.39 5.80 -8.50
CA HIS A 183 12.43 6.80 -8.37
C HIS A 183 13.48 6.54 -9.44
N THR A 184 13.77 7.55 -10.26
CA THR A 184 14.66 7.38 -11.40
C THR A 184 15.68 8.51 -11.49
N ALA A 185 16.88 8.16 -11.93
CA ALA A 185 17.93 9.12 -12.25
C ALA A 185 18.33 8.97 -13.73
N HIS A 186 18.45 10.08 -14.42
CA HIS A 186 18.70 10.15 -15.85
C HIS A 186 19.86 11.08 -16.18
N ALA A 187 20.45 10.94 -17.37
CA ALA A 187 21.52 11.80 -17.82
C ALA A 187 21.05 13.21 -18.24
N SER A 188 19.76 13.35 -18.56
CA SER A 188 19.16 14.62 -18.96
C SER A 188 17.71 14.74 -18.52
N GLU A 189 17.24 15.97 -18.39
CA GLU A 189 15.83 16.31 -18.11
C GLU A 189 14.89 15.73 -19.18
N GLU A 190 15.28 15.82 -20.46
CA GLU A 190 14.47 15.30 -21.55
C GLU A 190 14.24 13.79 -21.43
N GLU A 191 15.27 13.04 -21.05
CA GLU A 191 15.17 11.59 -20.82
C GLU A 191 14.27 11.28 -19.63
N ALA A 192 14.41 12.00 -18.53
CA ALA A 192 13.56 11.87 -17.35
C ALA A 192 12.09 12.14 -17.68
N ASN A 193 11.81 13.21 -18.38
CA ASN A 193 10.46 13.58 -18.80
C ASN A 193 9.84 12.53 -19.74
N ARG A 194 10.58 12.03 -20.72
CA ARG A 194 10.10 10.95 -21.61
C ARG A 194 9.75 9.70 -20.82
N TYR A 195 10.59 9.31 -19.88
CA TYR A 195 10.33 8.15 -19.06
C TYR A 195 9.10 8.32 -18.17
N ALA A 196 8.96 9.46 -17.49
CA ALA A 196 7.79 9.75 -16.66
C ALA A 196 6.48 9.74 -17.46
N VAL A 197 6.47 10.36 -18.64
CA VAL A 197 5.32 10.35 -19.56
C VAL A 197 5.00 8.94 -20.05
N ARG A 198 6.03 8.15 -20.35
CA ARG A 198 5.89 6.75 -20.74
C ARG A 198 5.22 5.93 -19.63
N ILE A 199 5.68 6.05 -18.39
CA ILE A 199 5.06 5.37 -17.24
C ILE A 199 3.58 5.76 -17.10
N LEU A 200 3.26 7.04 -17.23
CA LEU A 200 1.88 7.51 -17.15
C LEU A 200 0.98 6.86 -18.21
N HIS A 201 1.43 6.82 -19.45
CA HIS A 201 0.59 6.36 -20.57
C HIS A 201 0.62 4.85 -20.79
N GLU A 202 1.78 4.19 -20.64
CA GLU A 202 1.94 2.78 -20.99
C GLU A 202 1.76 1.84 -19.78
N VAL A 203 1.83 2.36 -18.55
CA VAL A 203 1.69 1.55 -17.34
C VAL A 203 0.37 1.84 -16.62
N TYR A 204 0.04 3.12 -16.42
CA TYR A 204 -1.13 3.49 -15.61
C TYR A 204 -2.40 3.75 -16.41
N ALA A 205 -2.30 4.28 -17.63
CA ALA A 205 -3.47 4.64 -18.43
C ALA A 205 -3.97 3.51 -19.35
N ASP A 206 -3.14 2.50 -19.63
CA ASP A 206 -3.47 1.32 -20.43
C ASP A 206 -4.06 0.21 -19.55
#